data_37e0ba36599c328e45b34498ec8ce0ce
#
_entry.id   37e0ba36599c328e45b34498ec8ce0ce
#
_cell.length_a   1.000
_cell.length_b   1.000
_cell.length_c   1.000
_cell.angle_alpha   90.00
_cell.angle_beta   90.00
_cell.angle_gamma   90.00
#
_symmetry.space_group_name_H-M   'P 1'
#
loop_
_entity.id
_entity.type
_entity.pdbx_description
1 polymer ?
#
loop_
_entity_poly.entity_id
_entity_poly.type
_entity_poly.pdbx_seq_one_letter_code
_entity_poly.pdbx_strand_id
1 'polypeptide(L)'
;NVDQNWKTECLVKKKEWQSHVKLKISKSPISDTTWARPVMTQPAVVSEVLNWVRKNDLKVFFDAGDVQANGFQVAEVDAEGWFFCESGASYMGFASSALLAGGVANDKFYGVAITGDGSFMMNPQVLIDAVHTKTQGCIVLLDNRRMGAISSLQIDQYRHDFSTSDDVHVDYVAIANAVSGVKGIYGGTTTAELSTALIQAREFAGLSVVHVPVYFGAEDGGGLGSFGRWNVGPWVSEVEKLIAEGSI
;
A
#
# COMPACT_ATOMS: atom_id res chain seq x y z
N ASN A 1 -0.11 -36.33 8.02
CA ASN A 1 -1.06 -36.31 6.91
C ASN A 1 -2.11 -35.25 7.21
N VAL A 2 -2.24 -34.27 6.32
CA VAL A 2 -3.30 -33.26 6.40
C VAL A 2 -4.59 -33.88 5.84
N ASP A 3 -5.74 -33.66 6.52
CA ASP A 3 -7.03 -34.13 6.08
C ASP A 3 -7.34 -33.60 4.66
N GLN A 4 -7.76 -34.50 3.78
CA GLN A 4 -8.06 -34.16 2.39
C GLN A 4 -9.29 -33.24 2.26
N ASN A 5 -10.28 -33.40 3.15
CA ASN A 5 -11.47 -32.54 3.19
C ASN A 5 -11.07 -31.11 3.54
N TRP A 6 -10.19 -30.92 4.53
CA TRP A 6 -9.67 -29.61 4.93
C TRP A 6 -8.89 -28.94 3.79
N LYS A 7 -8.04 -29.69 3.07
CA LYS A 7 -7.35 -29.16 1.88
C LYS A 7 -8.32 -28.69 0.81
N THR A 8 -9.37 -29.47 0.57
CA THR A 8 -10.40 -29.13 -0.42
C THR A 8 -11.12 -27.86 -0.02
N GLU A 9 -11.52 -27.74 1.25
CA GLU A 9 -12.15 -26.53 1.78
C GLU A 9 -11.25 -25.30 1.64
N CYS A 10 -9.98 -25.39 2.00
CA CYS A 10 -9.01 -24.30 1.83
C CYS A 10 -8.90 -23.87 0.37
N LEU A 11 -8.87 -24.80 -0.58
CA LEU A 11 -8.80 -24.48 -2.01
C LEU A 11 -10.07 -23.77 -2.51
N VAL A 12 -11.25 -24.17 -2.03
CA VAL A 12 -12.51 -23.50 -2.34
C VAL A 12 -12.49 -22.06 -1.80
N LYS A 13 -12.12 -21.88 -0.53
CA LYS A 13 -12.03 -20.54 0.09
C LYS A 13 -11.00 -19.64 -0.60
N LYS A 14 -9.86 -20.20 -0.99
CA LYS A 14 -8.86 -19.45 -1.76
C LYS A 14 -9.45 -18.96 -3.10
N LYS A 15 -10.18 -19.80 -3.83
CA LYS A 15 -10.81 -19.38 -5.10
C LYS A 15 -11.89 -18.31 -4.90
N GLU A 16 -12.70 -18.44 -3.87
CA GLU A 16 -13.71 -17.43 -3.49
C GLU A 16 -13.03 -16.09 -3.22
N TRP A 17 -11.93 -16.09 -2.44
CA TRP A 17 -11.14 -14.90 -2.13
C TRP A 17 -10.53 -14.27 -3.38
N GLN A 18 -9.90 -15.06 -4.24
CA GLN A 18 -9.32 -14.59 -5.51
C GLN A 18 -10.38 -13.93 -6.41
N SER A 19 -11.59 -14.49 -6.45
CA SER A 19 -12.70 -13.92 -7.21
C SER A 19 -13.16 -12.59 -6.61
N HIS A 20 -13.22 -12.49 -5.27
CA HIS A 20 -13.53 -11.24 -4.56
C HIS A 20 -12.50 -10.15 -4.86
N VAL A 21 -11.21 -10.46 -4.74
CA VAL A 21 -10.11 -9.52 -5.03
C VAL A 21 -10.18 -9.03 -6.49
N LYS A 22 -10.38 -9.94 -7.45
CA LYS A 22 -10.55 -9.57 -8.88
C LYS A 22 -11.72 -8.63 -9.10
N LEU A 23 -12.86 -8.89 -8.45
CA LEU A 23 -14.04 -8.01 -8.54
C LEU A 23 -13.74 -6.61 -7.99
N LYS A 24 -13.01 -6.51 -6.87
CA LYS A 24 -12.62 -5.20 -6.30
C LYS A 24 -11.68 -4.43 -7.22
N ILE A 25 -10.67 -5.10 -7.76
CA ILE A 25 -9.72 -4.50 -8.71
C ILE A 25 -10.43 -4.02 -9.97
N SER A 26 -11.41 -4.77 -10.50
CA SER A 26 -12.13 -4.43 -11.72
C SER A 26 -13.02 -3.18 -11.61
N LYS A 27 -13.29 -2.69 -10.41
CA LYS A 27 -14.03 -1.44 -10.18
C LYS A 27 -13.18 -0.18 -10.41
N SER A 28 -11.87 -0.33 -10.51
CA SER A 28 -10.93 0.78 -10.75
C SER A 28 -10.90 1.18 -12.24
N PRO A 29 -10.79 2.48 -12.59
CA PRO A 29 -10.76 3.65 -11.70
C PRO A 29 -12.14 4.09 -11.20
N ILE A 30 -12.16 4.83 -10.07
CA ILE A 30 -13.39 5.35 -9.46
C ILE A 30 -13.30 6.89 -9.38
N SER A 31 -14.41 7.57 -9.63
CA SER A 31 -14.51 9.03 -9.49
C SER A 31 -14.28 9.42 -8.02
N ASP A 32 -13.39 10.37 -7.81
CA ASP A 32 -13.02 10.87 -6.50
C ASP A 32 -13.19 12.39 -6.44
N THR A 33 -13.81 12.87 -5.37
CA THR A 33 -14.09 14.31 -5.20
C THR A 33 -12.84 15.11 -4.83
N THR A 34 -11.92 14.51 -4.08
CA THR A 34 -10.65 15.13 -3.69
C THR A 34 -9.78 15.40 -4.92
N TRP A 35 -9.76 14.45 -5.85
CA TRP A 35 -9.01 14.55 -7.10
C TRP A 35 -9.78 15.22 -8.24
N ALA A 36 -11.10 15.43 -8.08
CA ALA A 36 -12.03 15.93 -9.10
C ALA A 36 -11.95 15.15 -10.44
N ARG A 37 -11.59 13.88 -10.38
CA ARG A 37 -11.42 12.97 -11.53
C ARG A 37 -11.42 11.50 -11.08
N PRO A 38 -11.59 10.55 -12.02
CA PRO A 38 -11.36 9.14 -11.71
C PRO A 38 -9.88 8.89 -11.35
N VAL A 39 -9.66 8.10 -10.31
CA VAL A 39 -8.35 7.62 -9.86
C VAL A 39 -8.39 6.13 -9.57
N MET A 40 -7.23 5.49 -9.55
CA MET A 40 -7.14 4.07 -9.23
C MET A 40 -7.47 3.80 -7.76
N THR A 41 -7.99 2.61 -7.48
CA THR A 41 -8.12 2.12 -6.11
C THR A 41 -6.79 1.55 -5.61
N GLN A 42 -6.54 1.55 -4.30
CA GLN A 42 -5.33 0.96 -3.74
C GLN A 42 -5.14 -0.51 -4.14
N PRO A 43 -6.16 -1.40 -4.07
CA PRO A 43 -6.01 -2.78 -4.53
C PRO A 43 -5.60 -2.91 -6.00
N ALA A 44 -6.08 -2.02 -6.87
CA ALA A 44 -5.70 -2.03 -8.28
C ALA A 44 -4.24 -1.62 -8.48
N VAL A 45 -3.79 -0.56 -7.79
CA VAL A 45 -2.38 -0.13 -7.82
C VAL A 45 -1.47 -1.24 -7.26
N VAL A 46 -1.81 -1.79 -6.09
CA VAL A 46 -1.03 -2.87 -5.46
C VAL A 46 -0.94 -4.08 -6.39
N SER A 47 -2.03 -4.48 -7.02
CA SER A 47 -2.04 -5.60 -7.97
C SER A 47 -1.12 -5.36 -9.16
N GLU A 48 -1.17 -4.17 -9.76
CA GLU A 48 -0.31 -3.82 -10.89
C GLU A 48 1.17 -3.82 -10.51
N VAL A 49 1.51 -3.20 -9.37
CA VAL A 49 2.88 -3.17 -8.86
C VAL A 49 3.40 -4.56 -8.54
N LEU A 50 2.60 -5.42 -7.89
CA LEU A 50 2.99 -6.79 -7.58
C LEU A 50 3.22 -7.64 -8.84
N ASN A 51 2.36 -7.50 -9.85
CA ASN A 51 2.55 -8.16 -11.15
C ASN A 51 3.86 -7.74 -11.79
N TRP A 52 4.17 -6.44 -11.76
CA TRP A 52 5.42 -5.91 -12.28
C TRP A 52 6.64 -6.39 -11.47
N VAL A 53 6.57 -6.40 -10.15
CA VAL A 53 7.61 -6.91 -9.24
C VAL A 53 7.92 -8.37 -9.55
N ARG A 54 6.90 -9.21 -9.65
CA ARG A 54 7.05 -10.65 -9.95
C ARG A 54 7.65 -10.89 -11.32
N LYS A 55 7.18 -10.17 -12.34
CA LYS A 55 7.68 -10.29 -13.71
C LYS A 55 9.16 -9.94 -13.83
N ASN A 56 9.67 -9.06 -12.98
CA ASN A 56 11.04 -8.55 -13.02
C ASN A 56 11.94 -9.13 -11.92
N ASP A 57 11.47 -10.11 -11.15
CA ASP A 57 12.19 -10.73 -10.02
C ASP A 57 12.76 -9.69 -9.03
N LEU A 58 11.89 -8.78 -8.57
CA LEU A 58 12.24 -7.69 -7.67
C LEU A 58 11.80 -8.00 -6.24
N LYS A 59 12.35 -7.24 -5.28
CA LYS A 59 11.93 -7.27 -3.88
C LYS A 59 10.94 -6.15 -3.60
N VAL A 60 9.84 -6.46 -2.89
CA VAL A 60 8.84 -5.46 -2.51
C VAL A 60 8.75 -5.32 -0.99
N PHE A 61 8.64 -4.08 -0.55
CA PHE A 61 8.49 -3.67 0.84
C PHE A 61 7.17 -2.93 1.00
N PHE A 62 6.35 -3.35 1.95
CA PHE A 62 5.08 -2.70 2.25
C PHE A 62 5.18 -1.86 3.51
N ASP A 63 4.73 -0.62 3.41
CA ASP A 63 4.62 0.30 4.53
C ASP A 63 3.38 0.00 5.38
N ALA A 64 3.26 0.66 6.51
CA ALA A 64 2.16 0.54 7.45
C ALA A 64 0.80 1.03 6.89
N GLY A 65 -0.26 0.69 7.58
CA GLY A 65 -1.61 1.18 7.34
C GLY A 65 -2.34 0.46 6.19
N ASP A 66 -3.16 1.20 5.43
CA ASP A 66 -3.97 0.68 4.33
C ASP A 66 -3.14 -0.06 3.28
N VAL A 67 -1.95 0.45 3.01
CA VAL A 67 -1.01 -0.13 2.05
C VAL A 67 -0.63 -1.54 2.46
N GLN A 68 -0.31 -1.76 3.74
CA GLN A 68 0.02 -3.08 4.28
C GLN A 68 -1.17 -4.02 4.21
N ALA A 69 -2.34 -3.55 4.62
CA ALA A 69 -3.55 -4.36 4.63
C ALA A 69 -3.98 -4.76 3.22
N ASN A 70 -3.94 -3.85 2.25
CA ASN A 70 -4.21 -4.18 0.86
C ASN A 70 -3.12 -5.10 0.28
N GLY A 71 -1.85 -4.88 0.66
CA GLY A 71 -0.74 -5.74 0.31
C GLY A 71 -0.95 -7.19 0.70
N PHE A 72 -1.28 -7.45 1.96
CA PHE A 72 -1.56 -8.80 2.47
C PHE A 72 -2.76 -9.48 1.79
N GLN A 73 -3.74 -8.71 1.36
CA GLN A 73 -4.94 -9.24 0.77
C GLN A 73 -4.81 -9.50 -0.73
N VAL A 74 -3.97 -8.75 -1.43
CA VAL A 74 -3.73 -8.89 -2.87
C VAL A 74 -2.57 -9.84 -3.17
N ALA A 75 -1.54 -9.86 -2.32
CA ALA A 75 -0.35 -10.64 -2.57
C ALA A 75 -0.60 -12.15 -2.46
N GLU A 76 -0.15 -12.90 -3.44
CA GLU A 76 0.02 -14.34 -3.37
C GLU A 76 1.51 -14.65 -3.22
N VAL A 77 1.95 -14.86 -1.97
CA VAL A 77 3.35 -15.16 -1.67
C VAL A 77 3.60 -16.66 -1.85
N ASP A 78 4.32 -17.01 -2.90
CA ASP A 78 4.61 -18.38 -3.33
C ASP A 78 6.09 -18.77 -3.19
N ALA A 79 6.94 -17.81 -2.81
CA ALA A 79 8.37 -18.01 -2.58
C ALA A 79 8.87 -17.09 -1.46
N GLU A 80 10.00 -17.43 -0.87
CA GLU A 80 10.65 -16.62 0.14
C GLU A 80 11.46 -15.47 -0.48
N GLY A 81 11.71 -14.41 0.32
CA GLY A 81 12.74 -13.42 0.04
C GLY A 81 12.38 -12.33 -0.98
N TRP A 82 11.13 -12.22 -1.41
CA TRP A 82 10.72 -11.14 -2.31
C TRP A 82 9.68 -10.17 -1.73
N PHE A 83 8.91 -10.59 -0.70
CA PHE A 83 7.86 -9.82 -0.06
C PHE A 83 8.23 -9.53 1.39
N PHE A 84 8.29 -8.26 1.76
CA PHE A 84 8.71 -7.82 3.09
C PHE A 84 7.73 -6.78 3.66
N CYS A 85 7.49 -6.88 4.95
CA CYS A 85 6.73 -5.90 5.71
C CYS A 85 7.21 -5.89 7.16
N GLU A 86 6.98 -4.78 7.84
CA GLU A 86 7.09 -4.72 9.29
C GLU A 86 5.68 -4.91 9.86
N SER A 87 5.44 -6.03 10.54
CA SER A 87 4.13 -6.39 11.07
C SER A 87 4.03 -6.29 12.59
N GLY A 88 5.14 -6.04 13.27
CA GLY A 88 5.19 -5.98 14.74
C GLY A 88 4.60 -4.69 15.28
N ALA A 89 5.25 -3.57 15.00
CA ALA A 89 4.84 -2.25 15.44
C ALA A 89 4.04 -1.48 14.37
N SER A 90 4.06 -1.93 13.13
CA SER A 90 3.38 -1.29 11.98
C SER A 90 3.76 0.19 11.87
N TYR A 91 5.06 0.49 11.92
CA TYR A 91 5.49 1.88 11.91
C TYR A 91 5.59 2.46 10.50
N MET A 92 5.15 3.69 10.38
CA MET A 92 5.13 4.44 9.13
C MET A 92 6.55 4.83 8.70
N GLY A 93 6.87 4.70 7.39
CA GLY A 93 8.17 4.99 6.81
C GLY A 93 9.11 3.79 6.70
N PHE A 94 8.67 2.59 7.15
CA PHE A 94 9.45 1.36 7.05
C PHE A 94 9.84 1.04 5.61
N ALA A 95 8.88 0.99 4.69
CA ALA A 95 9.13 0.51 3.33
C ALA A 95 10.15 1.38 2.59
N SER A 96 9.98 2.71 2.67
CA SER A 96 10.90 3.66 2.04
C SER A 96 12.31 3.54 2.60
N SER A 97 12.44 3.42 3.94
CA SER A 97 13.74 3.28 4.61
C SER A 97 14.39 1.93 4.32
N ALA A 98 13.61 0.85 4.21
CA ALA A 98 14.10 -0.49 3.93
C ALA A 98 14.78 -0.62 2.55
N LEU A 99 14.43 0.26 1.60
CA LEU A 99 15.09 0.30 0.28
C LEU A 99 16.60 0.54 0.37
N LEU A 100 17.06 1.27 1.39
CA LEU A 100 18.49 1.54 1.59
C LEU A 100 19.32 0.25 1.73
N ALA A 101 18.69 -0.83 2.20
CA ALA A 101 19.32 -2.14 2.26
C ALA A 101 19.83 -2.60 0.88
N GLY A 102 19.13 -2.26 -0.20
CA GLY A 102 19.56 -2.59 -1.57
C GLY A 102 20.89 -1.97 -1.97
N GLY A 103 21.22 -0.80 -1.41
CA GLY A 103 22.48 -0.09 -1.65
C GLY A 103 23.64 -0.51 -0.76
N VAL A 104 23.36 -1.03 0.44
CA VAL A 104 24.38 -1.36 1.44
C VAL A 104 24.60 -2.87 1.62
N ALA A 105 23.70 -3.73 1.15
CA ALA A 105 23.86 -5.17 1.21
C ALA A 105 25.06 -5.66 0.37
N ASN A 106 25.65 -6.80 0.75
CA ASN A 106 26.68 -7.43 -0.07
C ASN A 106 26.15 -7.80 -1.45
N ASP A 107 24.96 -8.41 -1.48
CA ASP A 107 24.22 -8.71 -2.71
C ASP A 107 23.22 -7.59 -2.96
N LYS A 108 23.63 -6.64 -3.79
CA LYS A 108 22.78 -5.49 -4.14
C LYS A 108 21.55 -5.93 -4.91
N PHE A 109 20.43 -5.26 -4.63
CA PHE A 109 19.16 -5.56 -5.30
C PHE A 109 18.40 -4.28 -5.62
N TYR A 110 17.49 -4.39 -6.58
CA TYR A 110 16.50 -3.36 -6.85
C TYR A 110 15.28 -3.60 -5.96
N GLY A 111 14.96 -2.63 -5.10
CA GLY A 111 13.81 -2.70 -4.21
C GLY A 111 12.65 -1.84 -4.70
N VAL A 112 11.43 -2.26 -4.37
CA VAL A 112 10.20 -1.51 -4.60
C VAL A 112 9.52 -1.30 -3.27
N ALA A 113 9.36 -0.04 -2.84
CA ALA A 113 8.57 0.30 -1.66
C ALA A 113 7.17 0.70 -2.11
N ILE A 114 6.14 0.16 -1.46
CA ILE A 114 4.77 0.64 -1.61
C ILE A 114 4.40 1.33 -0.30
N THR A 115 4.17 2.64 -0.35
CA THR A 115 3.99 3.49 0.83
C THR A 115 2.84 4.47 0.63
N GLY A 116 2.20 4.88 1.71
CA GLY A 116 1.24 5.99 1.68
C GLY A 116 1.93 7.35 1.78
N ASP A 117 1.21 8.41 1.42
CA ASP A 117 1.65 9.80 1.51
C ASP A 117 2.10 10.17 2.92
N GLY A 118 1.30 9.87 3.94
CA GLY A 118 1.66 10.10 5.33
C GLY A 118 2.88 9.31 5.79
N SER A 119 3.01 8.04 5.39
CA SER A 119 4.16 7.21 5.74
C SER A 119 5.45 7.70 5.08
N PHE A 120 5.39 8.13 3.82
CA PHE A 120 6.54 8.71 3.13
C PHE A 120 7.06 9.97 3.84
N MET A 121 6.15 10.82 4.31
CA MET A 121 6.51 12.07 5.01
C MET A 121 7.08 11.86 6.41
N MET A 122 7.07 10.64 6.95
CA MET A 122 7.79 10.33 8.21
C MET A 122 9.31 10.35 8.04
N ASN A 123 9.81 10.01 6.84
CA ASN A 123 11.26 10.00 6.57
C ASN A 123 11.57 10.36 5.10
N PRO A 124 11.28 11.59 4.64
CA PRO A 124 11.61 12.00 3.28
C PRO A 124 13.14 12.13 3.06
N GLN A 125 13.94 12.15 4.14
CA GLN A 125 15.39 12.13 4.06
C GLN A 125 15.92 10.89 3.33
N VAL A 126 15.15 9.81 3.26
CA VAL A 126 15.52 8.61 2.49
C VAL A 126 15.93 8.91 1.05
N LEU A 127 15.43 10.00 0.47
CA LEU A 127 15.82 10.46 -0.87
C LEU A 127 17.32 10.83 -0.94
N ILE A 128 17.81 11.52 0.08
CA ILE A 128 19.22 11.91 0.21
C ILE A 128 20.08 10.69 0.51
N ASP A 129 19.65 9.87 1.46
CA ASP A 129 20.35 8.67 1.90
C ASP A 129 20.50 7.65 0.77
N ALA A 130 19.48 7.53 -0.08
CA ALA A 130 19.51 6.64 -1.25
C ALA A 130 20.58 7.04 -2.28
N VAL A 131 20.77 8.35 -2.50
CA VAL A 131 21.86 8.85 -3.37
C VAL A 131 23.21 8.54 -2.74
N HIS A 132 23.36 8.77 -1.43
CA HIS A 132 24.59 8.50 -0.71
C HIS A 132 24.97 7.01 -0.72
N THR A 133 23.99 6.13 -0.50
CA THR A 133 24.19 4.67 -0.48
C THR A 133 24.17 4.04 -1.87
N LYS A 134 23.94 4.83 -2.93
CA LYS A 134 23.78 4.35 -4.32
C LYS A 134 22.66 3.30 -4.45
N THR A 135 21.60 3.47 -3.71
CA THR A 135 20.44 2.61 -3.75
C THR A 135 19.72 2.74 -5.08
N GLN A 136 19.42 1.62 -5.72
CA GLN A 136 18.55 1.55 -6.89
C GLN A 136 17.20 0.98 -6.48
N GLY A 137 16.15 1.68 -6.82
CA GLY A 137 14.81 1.25 -6.41
C GLY A 137 13.71 2.21 -6.83
N CYS A 138 12.51 1.86 -6.46
CA CYS A 138 11.32 2.65 -6.73
C CYS A 138 10.46 2.76 -5.47
N ILE A 139 10.10 3.97 -5.10
CA ILE A 139 9.05 4.25 -4.11
C ILE A 139 7.76 4.49 -4.90
N VAL A 140 6.79 3.61 -4.79
CA VAL A 140 5.42 3.81 -5.29
C VAL A 140 4.62 4.44 -4.16
N LEU A 141 4.38 5.74 -4.27
CA LEU A 141 3.71 6.55 -3.27
C LEU A 141 2.22 6.64 -3.61
N LEU A 142 1.38 5.99 -2.80
CA LEU A 142 -0.07 6.03 -2.90
C LEU A 142 -0.58 7.23 -2.11
N ASP A 143 -1.10 8.22 -2.84
CA ASP A 143 -1.58 9.47 -2.27
C ASP A 143 -3.11 9.49 -2.25
N ASN A 144 -3.69 9.33 -1.06
CA ASN A 144 -5.12 9.50 -0.82
C ASN A 144 -5.43 10.80 -0.05
N ARG A 145 -4.41 11.61 0.25
CA ARG A 145 -4.50 12.85 1.02
C ARG A 145 -5.15 12.66 2.40
N ARG A 146 -4.94 11.49 3.01
CA ARG A 146 -5.53 11.13 4.29
C ARG A 146 -4.65 10.15 5.07
N MET A 147 -4.76 10.22 6.37
CA MET A 147 -4.37 9.13 7.26
C MET A 147 -5.44 8.02 7.20
N GLY A 148 -5.48 7.30 6.06
CA GLY A 148 -6.59 6.47 5.65
C GLY A 148 -6.99 5.40 6.66
N ALA A 149 -6.03 4.67 7.23
CA ALA A 149 -6.28 3.66 8.25
C ALA A 149 -6.93 4.27 9.50
N ILE A 150 -6.42 5.42 9.96
CA ILE A 150 -6.96 6.11 11.14
C ILE A 150 -8.35 6.66 10.86
N SER A 151 -8.57 7.28 9.70
CA SER A 151 -9.89 7.75 9.27
C SER A 151 -10.91 6.62 9.26
N SER A 152 -10.55 5.46 8.68
CA SER A 152 -11.43 4.29 8.64
C SER A 152 -11.79 3.78 10.03
N LEU A 153 -10.81 3.71 10.94
CA LEU A 153 -11.05 3.30 12.32
C LEU A 153 -11.96 4.29 13.07
N GLN A 154 -11.74 5.60 12.89
CA GLN A 154 -12.58 6.63 13.50
C GLN A 154 -14.01 6.58 12.97
N ILE A 155 -14.19 6.44 11.65
CA ILE A 155 -15.51 6.33 11.03
C ILE A 155 -16.24 5.08 11.55
N ASP A 156 -15.55 3.96 11.66
CA ASP A 156 -16.15 2.72 12.16
C ASP A 156 -16.63 2.88 13.62
N GLN A 157 -15.78 3.45 14.46
CA GLN A 157 -16.06 3.62 15.89
C GLN A 157 -17.03 4.77 16.19
N TYR A 158 -16.82 5.94 15.58
CA TYR A 158 -17.51 7.18 15.93
C TYR A 158 -18.49 7.66 14.85
N ARG A 159 -18.57 6.97 13.69
CA ARG A 159 -19.31 7.39 12.50
C ARG A 159 -18.86 8.75 11.94
N HIS A 160 -17.68 9.18 12.31
CA HIS A 160 -17.07 10.44 11.93
C HIS A 160 -15.55 10.35 12.09
N ASP A 161 -14.79 11.05 11.23
CA ASP A 161 -13.35 11.18 11.32
C ASP A 161 -12.94 12.60 11.77
N PHE A 162 -11.78 12.71 12.39
CA PHE A 162 -11.28 13.94 13.00
C PHE A 162 -9.85 14.22 12.52
N SER A 163 -9.65 15.32 11.80
CA SER A 163 -8.32 15.82 11.42
C SER A 163 -7.42 14.76 10.75
N THR A 164 -8.01 13.86 9.99
CA THR A 164 -7.28 12.80 9.27
C THR A 164 -7.12 13.09 7.78
N SER A 165 -7.82 14.10 7.27
CA SER A 165 -7.71 14.56 5.89
C SER A 165 -6.76 15.74 5.80
N ASP A 166 -6.07 15.84 4.66
CA ASP A 166 -5.18 16.96 4.34
C ASP A 166 -5.70 17.69 3.11
N ASP A 167 -6.00 18.98 3.27
CA ASP A 167 -6.41 19.85 2.17
C ASP A 167 -5.22 20.49 1.45
N VAL A 168 -4.00 20.26 1.94
CA VAL A 168 -2.78 20.79 1.35
C VAL A 168 -2.33 19.90 0.19
N HIS A 169 -2.24 20.48 -0.99
CA HIS A 169 -1.66 19.78 -2.15
C HIS A 169 -0.14 19.71 -2.02
N VAL A 170 0.39 18.49 -2.02
CA VAL A 170 1.83 18.24 -2.02
C VAL A 170 2.26 17.72 -3.38
N ASP A 171 3.24 18.38 -4.01
CA ASP A 171 3.85 17.89 -5.24
C ASP A 171 5.02 16.94 -4.90
N TYR A 172 4.72 15.68 -4.75
CA TYR A 172 5.71 14.64 -4.45
C TYR A 172 6.71 14.40 -5.59
N VAL A 173 6.32 14.70 -6.83
CA VAL A 173 7.22 14.64 -7.99
C VAL A 173 8.27 15.75 -7.87
N ALA A 174 7.86 16.96 -7.52
CA ALA A 174 8.76 18.07 -7.30
C ALA A 174 9.69 17.83 -6.09
N ILE A 175 9.16 17.28 -4.98
CA ILE A 175 9.98 16.91 -3.81
C ILE A 175 11.07 15.92 -4.22
N ALA A 176 10.74 14.88 -4.97
CA ALA A 176 11.73 13.91 -5.44
C ALA A 176 12.76 14.55 -6.36
N ASN A 177 12.34 15.36 -7.32
CA ASN A 177 13.23 16.03 -8.28
C ASN A 177 14.08 17.15 -7.64
N ALA A 178 13.75 17.61 -6.44
CA ALA A 178 14.58 18.55 -5.69
C ALA A 178 15.88 17.93 -5.19
N VAL A 179 15.96 16.59 -5.11
CA VAL A 179 17.18 15.88 -4.72
C VAL A 179 17.93 15.41 -5.96
N SER A 180 19.10 15.97 -6.19
CA SER A 180 19.96 15.59 -7.33
C SER A 180 20.32 14.09 -7.24
N GLY A 181 20.02 13.33 -8.30
CA GLY A 181 20.21 11.87 -8.34
C GLY A 181 18.96 11.04 -7.97
N VAL A 182 17.85 11.70 -7.71
CA VAL A 182 16.52 11.07 -7.55
C VAL A 182 15.62 11.50 -8.71
N LYS A 183 14.69 10.64 -9.12
CA LYS A 183 13.72 10.90 -10.20
C LYS A 183 12.29 10.83 -9.69
N GLY A 184 11.58 11.95 -9.77
CA GLY A 184 10.13 12.00 -9.56
C GLY A 184 9.38 11.67 -10.85
N ILE A 185 8.36 10.83 -10.76
CA ILE A 185 7.54 10.39 -11.89
C ILE A 185 6.06 10.45 -11.47
N TYR A 186 5.21 11.00 -12.31
CA TYR A 186 3.78 10.91 -12.11
C TYR A 186 3.26 9.55 -12.60
N GLY A 187 2.65 8.78 -11.71
CA GLY A 187 2.18 7.41 -11.96
C GLY A 187 0.85 7.32 -12.71
N GLY A 188 0.19 8.47 -12.94
CA GLY A 188 -1.07 8.50 -13.64
C GLY A 188 -2.28 8.09 -12.79
N THR A 189 -3.41 7.91 -13.46
CA THR A 189 -4.71 7.53 -12.86
C THR A 189 -5.25 6.21 -13.43
N THR A 190 -4.51 5.59 -14.32
CA THR A 190 -4.85 4.32 -14.97
C THR A 190 -3.71 3.31 -14.84
N THR A 191 -4.02 2.03 -14.92
CA THR A 191 -3.01 0.95 -14.90
C THR A 191 -2.00 1.08 -16.04
N ALA A 192 -2.40 1.53 -17.22
CA ALA A 192 -1.50 1.72 -18.35
C ALA A 192 -0.47 2.83 -18.09
N GLU A 193 -0.91 3.96 -17.51
CA GLU A 193 -0.01 5.05 -17.11
C GLU A 193 0.94 4.58 -16.01
N LEU A 194 0.43 3.86 -15.00
CA LEU A 194 1.24 3.30 -13.93
C LEU A 194 2.29 2.33 -14.48
N SER A 195 1.92 1.40 -15.36
CA SER A 195 2.86 0.48 -15.99
C SER A 195 3.99 1.23 -16.72
N THR A 196 3.65 2.31 -17.44
CA THR A 196 4.63 3.16 -18.12
C THR A 196 5.58 3.85 -17.11
N ALA A 197 5.03 4.37 -16.02
CA ALA A 197 5.82 5.02 -14.96
C ALA A 197 6.77 4.03 -14.26
N LEU A 198 6.35 2.79 -14.01
CA LEU A 198 7.18 1.74 -13.43
C LEU A 198 8.34 1.34 -14.36
N ILE A 199 8.11 1.30 -15.68
CA ILE A 199 9.19 1.08 -16.67
C ILE A 199 10.20 2.23 -16.61
N GLN A 200 9.75 3.48 -16.63
CA GLN A 200 10.62 4.65 -16.51
C GLN A 200 11.42 4.68 -15.20
N ALA A 201 10.80 4.24 -14.09
CA ALA A 201 11.47 4.11 -12.80
C ALA A 201 12.59 3.07 -12.85
N ARG A 202 12.35 1.92 -13.52
CA ARG A 202 13.33 0.84 -13.64
C ARG A 202 14.53 1.19 -14.52
N GLU A 203 14.30 2.02 -15.53
CA GLU A 203 15.36 2.50 -16.44
C GLU A 203 16.28 3.54 -15.80
N PHE A 204 15.83 4.17 -14.71
CA PHE A 204 16.63 5.16 -14.01
C PHE A 204 17.67 4.50 -13.11
N ALA A 205 18.94 4.92 -13.22
CA ALA A 205 20.06 4.36 -12.46
C ALA A 205 20.17 4.99 -11.05
N GLY A 206 19.11 4.92 -10.25
CA GLY A 206 19.04 5.48 -8.90
C GLY A 206 17.72 5.18 -8.24
N LEU A 207 17.32 6.00 -7.26
CA LEU A 207 16.02 5.94 -6.63
C LEU A 207 15.00 6.76 -7.43
N SER A 208 13.84 6.17 -7.72
CA SER A 208 12.70 6.89 -8.30
C SER A 208 11.55 6.96 -7.30
N VAL A 209 10.75 8.02 -7.38
CA VAL A 209 9.46 8.13 -6.67
C VAL A 209 8.35 8.22 -7.71
N VAL A 210 7.47 7.24 -7.71
CA VAL A 210 6.28 7.21 -8.56
C VAL A 210 5.07 7.62 -7.73
N HIS A 211 4.60 8.85 -7.95
CA HIS A 211 3.42 9.40 -7.26
C HIS A 211 2.14 8.95 -7.92
N VAL A 212 1.27 8.28 -7.19
CA VAL A 212 0.02 7.70 -7.67
C VAL A 212 -1.16 8.23 -6.84
N PRO A 213 -2.01 9.11 -7.41
CA PRO A 213 -3.27 9.46 -6.79
C PRO A 213 -4.16 8.23 -6.66
N VAL A 214 -4.69 7.98 -5.47
CA VAL A 214 -5.57 6.85 -5.22
C VAL A 214 -6.86 7.27 -4.55
N TYR A 215 -7.92 6.48 -4.82
CA TYR A 215 -9.23 6.68 -4.23
C TYR A 215 -9.21 6.44 -2.72
N PHE A 216 -9.77 7.39 -1.98
CA PHE A 216 -10.19 7.19 -0.62
C PHE A 216 -11.65 7.60 -0.45
N GLY A 217 -12.56 6.69 -0.64
CA GLY A 217 -13.97 6.88 -0.30
C GLY A 217 -14.38 5.93 0.82
N ALA A 218 -15.44 6.31 1.55
CA ALA A 218 -16.12 5.43 2.50
C ALA A 218 -16.87 4.30 1.80
N GLU A 219 -16.96 4.38 0.48
CA GLU A 219 -17.64 3.39 -0.34
C GLU A 219 -16.70 2.24 -0.74
N ASP A 220 -17.30 1.22 -1.27
CA ASP A 220 -16.83 -0.13 -1.59
C ASP A 220 -15.64 -0.22 -2.58
N GLY A 221 -14.84 0.81 -2.74
CA GLY A 221 -13.73 0.88 -3.67
C GLY A 221 -12.37 1.23 -3.08
N GLY A 222 -12.31 1.79 -1.86
CA GLY A 222 -11.06 2.31 -1.30
C GLY A 222 -10.06 1.24 -0.85
N GLY A 223 -10.54 0.05 -0.53
CA GLY A 223 -9.73 -1.07 -0.07
C GLY A 223 -10.53 -2.36 -0.02
N LEU A 224 -9.95 -3.41 0.53
CA LEU A 224 -10.59 -4.72 0.67
C LEU A 224 -11.40 -4.89 1.96
N GLY A 225 -11.65 -3.79 2.69
CA GLY A 225 -12.62 -3.73 3.77
C GLY A 225 -12.19 -4.40 5.08
N SER A 226 -10.89 -4.51 5.35
CA SER A 226 -10.41 -5.19 6.56
C SER A 226 -10.25 -4.30 7.79
N PHE A 227 -10.16 -2.98 7.64
CA PHE A 227 -9.84 -2.10 8.76
C PHE A 227 -10.96 -1.91 9.76
N GLY A 228 -12.20 -1.80 9.32
CA GLY A 228 -13.33 -1.63 10.22
C GLY A 228 -13.56 -2.79 11.20
N ARG A 229 -12.81 -3.88 11.07
CA ARG A 229 -12.90 -5.06 11.94
C ARG A 229 -11.62 -5.32 12.73
N TRP A 230 -10.66 -4.44 12.62
CA TRP A 230 -9.32 -4.65 13.17
C TRP A 230 -9.15 -4.07 14.56
N ASN A 231 -9.90 -4.48 15.51
CA ASN A 231 -9.60 -4.28 16.93
C ASN A 231 -9.95 -2.95 17.58
N VAL A 232 -10.57 -2.01 16.92
CA VAL A 232 -10.79 -0.72 17.56
C VAL A 232 -12.23 -0.29 17.37
N GLY A 233 -13.10 -1.15 17.76
CA GLY A 233 -14.47 -0.74 18.04
C GLY A 233 -14.55 -0.20 19.46
N PRO A 234 -15.70 0.25 19.91
CA PRO A 234 -16.00 0.42 21.33
C PRO A 234 -16.02 -0.97 22.00
N TRP A 235 -14.95 -1.74 21.70
CA TRP A 235 -14.88 -3.17 21.99
C TRP A 235 -15.03 -3.48 23.47
N VAL A 236 -14.62 -2.56 24.36
CA VAL A 236 -14.81 -2.74 25.78
C VAL A 236 -16.31 -2.75 26.11
N SER A 237 -17.04 -1.71 25.73
CA SER A 237 -18.49 -1.62 26.02
C SER A 237 -19.34 -2.58 25.19
N GLU A 238 -18.94 -2.92 23.96
CA GLU A 238 -19.64 -3.92 23.16
C GLU A 238 -19.33 -5.33 23.63
N VAL A 239 -18.09 -5.64 23.98
CA VAL A 239 -17.74 -6.94 24.57
C VAL A 239 -18.40 -7.11 25.93
N GLU A 240 -18.43 -6.07 26.78
CA GLU A 240 -19.18 -6.12 28.05
C GLU A 240 -20.67 -6.39 27.83
N LYS A 241 -21.30 -5.81 26.81
CA LYS A 241 -22.69 -6.13 26.44
C LYS A 241 -22.84 -7.57 25.99
N LEU A 242 -21.98 -8.04 25.09
CA LEU A 242 -22.01 -9.41 24.57
C LEU A 242 -21.81 -10.43 25.69
N ILE A 243 -20.94 -10.16 26.65
CA ILE A 243 -20.74 -10.98 27.85
C ILE A 243 -22.01 -10.96 28.71
N ALA A 244 -22.59 -9.78 28.94
CA ALA A 244 -23.81 -9.64 29.73
C ALA A 244 -25.03 -10.32 29.08
N GLU A 245 -25.07 -10.39 27.76
CA GLU A 245 -26.09 -11.07 26.96
C GLU A 245 -25.83 -12.56 26.77
N GLY A 246 -24.70 -13.08 27.26
CA GLY A 246 -24.30 -14.48 27.11
C GLY A 246 -24.02 -14.90 25.66
N SER A 247 -23.63 -13.94 24.83
CA SER A 247 -23.35 -14.15 23.40
C SER A 247 -21.91 -14.55 23.09
N ILE A 248 -21.00 -14.36 24.08
CA ILE A 248 -19.59 -14.82 24.08
C ILE A 248 -19.17 -15.25 25.48
#